data_f4d42e0ddb960f3b4d6c5dd5bc2ae314
#
_entry.id   f4d42e0ddb960f3b4d6c5dd5bc2ae314
#
_cell.length_a   1.000
_cell.length_b   1.000
_cell.length_c   1.000
_cell.angle_alpha   90.00
_cell.angle_beta   90.00
_cell.angle_gamma   90.00
#
_symmetry.space_group_name_H-M   'P 1'
#
loop_
_entity.id
_entity.type
_entity.pdbx_description
1 polymer ?
#
loop_
_entity_poly.entity_id
_entity_poly.type
_entity_poly.pdbx_seq_one_letter_code
_entity_poly.pdbx_strand_id
1 'polypeptide(L)'
;MSLNKVAILGGNRIPFARSNGVYADANNIDMLTAALDGLVARFDLADKQIGEVVAGTVLKHSRDLNLTREAVLNTQLPATTPAYDISQACGTGLQAAFAVANKIALGLIDNGIAGGTDTTSDAPIALGDGLRKPLLRLGNAKTAKQKLSALSTINPKDLLAFPQNGEPRTRLSMGEHQAITALEWNISRTDQDELAYNSHQNLAQAYESGFFDDLITPYKG
;
A
#
# COMPACT_ATOMS: atom_id res chain seq x y z
N MET A 1 -18.66 0.66 29.82
CA MET A 1 -17.72 -0.39 29.39
C MET A 1 -16.32 0.19 29.52
N SER A 2 -15.41 -0.49 30.23
CA SER A 2 -13.98 -0.13 30.16
C SER A 2 -13.40 -0.69 28.87
N LEU A 3 -12.71 0.15 28.10
CA LEU A 3 -11.97 -0.30 26.93
C LEU A 3 -10.68 -1.01 27.35
N ASN A 4 -10.30 -2.06 26.63
CA ASN A 4 -9.01 -2.70 26.83
C ASN A 4 -7.88 -1.78 26.38
N LYS A 5 -6.74 -1.84 27.08
CA LYS A 5 -5.53 -1.18 26.61
C LYS A 5 -4.93 -1.94 25.46
N VAL A 6 -4.45 -1.22 24.45
CA VAL A 6 -3.80 -1.79 23.27
C VAL A 6 -2.32 -1.47 23.30
N ALA A 7 -1.49 -2.45 23.03
CA ALA A 7 -0.03 -2.31 22.97
C ALA A 7 0.48 -2.67 21.58
N ILE A 8 1.44 -1.91 21.09
CA ILE A 8 2.24 -2.26 19.90
C ILE A 8 3.43 -3.08 20.39
N LEU A 9 3.49 -4.35 20.01
CA LEU A 9 4.54 -5.28 20.47
C LEU A 9 5.81 -5.21 19.62
N GLY A 10 5.69 -4.80 18.38
CA GLY A 10 6.81 -4.64 17.48
C GLY A 10 6.36 -4.59 16.02
N GLY A 11 7.30 -4.65 15.10
CA GLY A 11 7.06 -4.58 13.68
C GLY A 11 8.12 -5.30 12.86
N ASN A 12 7.91 -5.34 11.57
CA ASN A 12 8.86 -5.82 10.58
C ASN A 12 8.65 -5.10 9.26
N ARG A 13 9.68 -4.98 8.46
CA ARG A 13 9.60 -4.45 7.09
C ARG A 13 10.68 -5.06 6.19
N ILE A 14 10.51 -4.94 4.90
CA ILE A 14 11.58 -5.12 3.91
C ILE A 14 12.33 -3.79 3.71
N PRO A 15 13.54 -3.78 3.15
CA PRO A 15 14.26 -2.55 2.83
C PRO A 15 13.44 -1.65 1.90
N PHE A 16 13.54 -0.34 2.06
CA PHE A 16 13.06 0.59 1.04
C PHE A 16 13.98 0.57 -0.18
N ALA A 17 13.42 0.57 -1.35
CA ALA A 17 14.16 0.60 -2.61
C ALA A 17 13.68 1.74 -3.51
N ARG A 18 14.60 2.25 -4.33
CA ARG A 18 14.26 3.23 -5.35
C ARG A 18 13.34 2.59 -6.40
N SER A 19 12.35 3.35 -6.85
CA SER A 19 11.49 2.95 -7.97
C SER A 19 12.32 2.54 -9.20
N ASN A 20 11.89 1.49 -9.88
CA ASN A 20 12.58 0.87 -11.01
C ASN A 20 14.03 0.42 -10.69
N GLY A 21 14.32 0.16 -9.40
CA GLY A 21 15.58 -0.39 -8.93
C GLY A 21 15.49 -1.91 -8.71
N VAL A 22 16.04 -2.38 -7.59
CA VAL A 22 16.12 -3.83 -7.25
C VAL A 22 14.76 -4.51 -7.13
N TYR A 23 13.67 -3.77 -6.95
CA TYR A 23 12.29 -4.28 -6.88
C TYR A 23 11.48 -3.99 -8.15
N ALA A 24 12.12 -3.77 -9.29
CA ALA A 24 11.43 -3.43 -10.55
C ALA A 24 10.36 -4.48 -10.93
N ASP A 25 10.65 -5.76 -10.68
CA ASP A 25 9.77 -6.90 -11.00
C ASP A 25 8.98 -7.41 -9.77
N ALA A 26 8.99 -6.70 -8.64
CA ALA A 26 8.24 -7.09 -7.46
C ALA A 26 6.85 -6.46 -7.47
N ASN A 27 5.84 -7.25 -7.15
CA ASN A 27 4.47 -6.77 -6.96
C ASN A 27 4.14 -6.56 -5.47
N ASN A 28 3.00 -5.93 -5.21
CA ASN A 28 2.56 -5.62 -3.86
C ASN A 28 2.32 -6.87 -3.00
N ILE A 29 1.80 -7.97 -3.58
CA ILE A 29 1.56 -9.22 -2.84
C ILE A 29 2.87 -9.82 -2.38
N ASP A 30 3.87 -9.92 -3.25
CA ASP A 30 5.19 -10.48 -2.91
C ASP A 30 5.88 -9.70 -1.79
N MET A 31 5.84 -8.35 -1.87
CA MET A 31 6.47 -7.49 -0.87
C MET A 31 5.74 -7.57 0.48
N LEU A 32 4.40 -7.59 0.48
CA LEU A 32 3.64 -7.73 1.73
C LEU A 32 3.85 -9.12 2.33
N THR A 33 3.87 -10.18 1.51
CA THR A 33 4.16 -11.54 1.97
C THR A 33 5.53 -11.59 2.65
N ALA A 34 6.56 -11.04 2.02
CA ALA A 34 7.91 -11.03 2.61
C ALA A 34 7.97 -10.26 3.95
N ALA A 35 7.27 -9.14 4.06
CA ALA A 35 7.18 -8.40 5.30
C ALA A 35 6.43 -9.19 6.40
N LEU A 36 5.36 -9.89 6.04
CA LEU A 36 4.60 -10.75 6.95
C LEU A 36 5.41 -11.98 7.37
N ASP A 37 6.11 -12.65 6.45
CA ASP A 37 6.98 -13.79 6.77
C ASP A 37 8.09 -13.40 7.75
N GLY A 38 8.70 -12.24 7.56
CA GLY A 38 9.66 -11.70 8.51
C GLY A 38 9.06 -11.44 9.88
N LEU A 39 7.82 -10.93 9.93
CA LEU A 39 7.09 -10.75 11.19
C LEU A 39 6.75 -12.09 11.85
N VAL A 40 6.28 -13.06 11.06
CA VAL A 40 5.97 -14.43 11.52
C VAL A 40 7.20 -15.08 12.13
N ALA A 41 8.34 -15.00 11.46
CA ALA A 41 9.60 -15.54 11.97
C ALA A 41 10.07 -14.82 13.24
N ARG A 42 10.02 -13.49 13.26
CA ARG A 42 10.49 -12.66 14.39
C ARG A 42 9.71 -12.93 15.69
N PHE A 43 8.40 -13.15 15.59
CA PHE A 43 7.52 -13.32 16.75
C PHE A 43 7.04 -14.76 16.92
N ASP A 44 7.61 -15.71 16.19
CA ASP A 44 7.23 -17.13 16.24
C ASP A 44 5.70 -17.31 16.08
N LEU A 45 5.15 -16.73 15.01
CA LEU A 45 3.70 -16.75 14.76
C LEU A 45 3.25 -17.88 13.82
N ALA A 46 4.15 -18.76 13.38
CA ALA A 46 3.79 -19.89 12.53
C ALA A 46 2.70 -20.73 13.21
N ASP A 47 1.65 -21.05 12.45
CA ASP A 47 0.48 -21.81 12.91
C ASP A 47 -0.29 -21.19 14.09
N LYS A 48 0.09 -19.97 14.53
CA LYS A 48 -0.64 -19.27 15.60
C LYS A 48 -1.81 -18.48 15.05
N GLN A 49 -2.97 -18.64 15.67
CA GLN A 49 -4.18 -17.91 15.28
C GLN A 49 -4.00 -16.41 15.58
N ILE A 50 -4.09 -15.60 14.55
CA ILE A 50 -4.16 -14.14 14.65
C ILE A 50 -5.62 -13.72 14.50
N GLY A 51 -6.07 -12.82 15.37
CA GLY A 51 -7.43 -12.33 15.37
C GLY A 51 -7.82 -11.65 14.06
N GLU A 52 -6.89 -10.85 13.48
CA GLU A 52 -7.11 -10.18 12.19
C GLU A 52 -5.81 -9.65 11.61
N VAL A 53 -5.70 -9.64 10.28
CA VAL A 53 -4.67 -8.92 9.53
C VAL A 53 -5.32 -7.84 8.67
N VAL A 54 -4.96 -6.59 8.89
CA VAL A 54 -5.43 -5.44 8.10
C VAL A 54 -4.25 -4.77 7.44
N ALA A 55 -4.25 -4.69 6.13
CA ALA A 55 -3.21 -3.98 5.40
C ALA A 55 -3.80 -3.26 4.18
N GLY A 56 -2.99 -2.54 3.45
CA GLY A 56 -3.46 -1.89 2.25
C GLY A 56 -2.35 -1.37 1.36
N THR A 57 -2.78 -0.82 0.24
CA THR A 57 -1.92 -0.20 -0.76
C THR A 57 -2.66 0.95 -1.42
N VAL A 58 -1.93 1.95 -1.86
CA VAL A 58 -2.48 3.08 -2.65
C VAL A 58 -2.55 2.71 -4.13
N LEU A 59 -1.47 2.12 -4.67
CA LEU A 59 -1.36 1.70 -6.06
C LEU A 59 -1.74 0.24 -6.22
N LYS A 60 -3.05 -0.04 -6.21
CA LYS A 60 -3.59 -1.39 -6.24
C LYS A 60 -4.09 -1.76 -7.64
N HIS A 61 -3.63 -2.90 -8.16
CA HIS A 61 -4.18 -3.47 -9.38
C HIS A 61 -5.60 -4.02 -9.18
N SER A 62 -6.41 -3.98 -10.23
CA SER A 62 -7.76 -4.57 -10.21
C SER A 62 -7.76 -6.09 -10.05
N ARG A 63 -6.63 -6.76 -10.35
CA ARG A 63 -6.44 -8.20 -10.11
C ARG A 63 -6.35 -8.54 -8.62
N ASP A 64 -5.93 -7.59 -7.77
CA ASP A 64 -5.63 -7.79 -6.34
C ASP A 64 -6.85 -7.43 -5.49
N LEU A 65 -7.98 -8.15 -5.67
CA LEU A 65 -9.25 -7.83 -5.01
C LEU A 65 -9.14 -7.75 -3.49
N ASN A 66 -8.41 -8.68 -2.87
CA ASN A 66 -8.08 -8.66 -1.44
C ASN A 66 -6.60 -9.04 -1.30
N LEU A 67 -5.73 -8.08 -1.53
CA LEU A 67 -4.28 -8.24 -1.51
C LEU A 67 -3.78 -8.76 -0.16
N THR A 68 -4.31 -8.24 0.94
CA THR A 68 -3.92 -8.67 2.30
C THR A 68 -4.26 -10.13 2.53
N ARG A 69 -5.42 -10.58 2.07
CA ARG A 69 -5.83 -11.98 2.18
C ARG A 69 -4.89 -12.91 1.41
N GLU A 70 -4.57 -12.55 0.16
CA GLU A 70 -3.63 -13.35 -0.66
C GLU A 70 -2.24 -13.39 -0.03
N ALA A 71 -1.75 -12.26 0.49
CA ALA A 71 -0.48 -12.22 1.20
C ALA A 71 -0.48 -13.12 2.44
N VAL A 72 -1.54 -13.10 3.26
CA VAL A 72 -1.67 -13.99 4.43
C VAL A 72 -1.66 -15.47 4.03
N LEU A 73 -2.36 -15.85 2.96
CA LEU A 73 -2.40 -17.22 2.46
C LEU A 73 -1.05 -17.72 1.93
N ASN A 74 -0.14 -16.82 1.57
CA ASN A 74 1.22 -17.14 1.15
C ASN A 74 2.20 -17.29 2.33
N THR A 75 1.79 -17.01 3.57
CA THR A 75 2.61 -17.13 4.78
C THR A 75 2.32 -18.42 5.56
N GLN A 76 3.03 -18.61 6.68
CA GLN A 76 2.76 -19.71 7.63
C GLN A 76 1.67 -19.35 8.67
N LEU A 77 0.94 -18.26 8.49
CA LEU A 77 -0.24 -17.99 9.29
C LEU A 77 -1.38 -18.95 8.93
N PRO A 78 -2.22 -19.37 9.89
CA PRO A 78 -3.35 -20.24 9.59
C PRO A 78 -4.26 -19.65 8.51
N ALA A 79 -4.70 -20.46 7.57
CA ALA A 79 -5.64 -20.05 6.52
C ALA A 79 -6.99 -19.54 7.06
N THR A 80 -7.29 -19.79 8.31
CA THR A 80 -8.46 -19.26 9.03
C THR A 80 -8.29 -17.85 9.55
N THR A 81 -7.05 -17.29 9.51
CA THR A 81 -6.78 -15.91 9.94
C THR A 81 -7.59 -14.93 9.08
N PRO A 82 -8.50 -14.13 9.64
CA PRO A 82 -9.23 -13.10 8.89
C PRO A 82 -8.27 -12.05 8.33
N ALA A 83 -8.47 -11.64 7.07
CA ALA A 83 -7.65 -10.61 6.46
C ALA A 83 -8.43 -9.80 5.43
N TYR A 84 -8.20 -8.49 5.37
CA TYR A 84 -8.83 -7.60 4.41
C TYR A 84 -8.01 -6.34 4.13
N ASP A 85 -8.31 -5.72 2.99
CA ASP A 85 -7.69 -4.48 2.58
C ASP A 85 -8.44 -3.26 3.12
N ILE A 86 -7.67 -2.23 3.45
CA ILE A 86 -8.18 -0.89 3.74
C ILE A 86 -7.46 0.12 2.85
N SER A 87 -8.10 1.24 2.55
CA SER A 87 -7.50 2.32 1.76
C SER A 87 -7.90 3.68 2.29
N GLN A 88 -6.91 4.47 2.65
CA GLN A 88 -7.03 5.87 3.06
C GLN A 88 -5.84 6.69 2.53
N ALA A 89 -5.51 6.53 1.25
CA ALA A 89 -4.35 7.15 0.63
C ALA A 89 -3.08 7.00 1.52
N CYS A 90 -2.31 8.07 1.73
CA CYS A 90 -1.08 8.03 2.54
C CYS A 90 -1.31 7.65 4.01
N GLY A 91 -2.54 7.76 4.53
CA GLY A 91 -2.93 7.37 5.89
C GLY A 91 -3.30 5.88 6.05
N THR A 92 -3.21 5.07 4.99
CA THR A 92 -3.68 3.67 4.97
C THR A 92 -3.07 2.82 6.08
N GLY A 93 -1.75 2.87 6.27
CA GLY A 93 -1.08 2.07 7.30
C GLY A 93 -1.50 2.45 8.72
N LEU A 94 -1.65 3.75 8.99
CA LEU A 94 -2.15 4.24 10.29
C LEU A 94 -3.61 3.84 10.51
N GLN A 95 -4.44 3.93 9.49
CA GLN A 95 -5.84 3.50 9.56
C GLN A 95 -5.97 1.98 9.76
N ALA A 96 -5.10 1.18 9.17
CA ALA A 96 -5.02 -0.25 9.44
C ALA A 96 -4.72 -0.54 10.92
N ALA A 97 -3.76 0.20 11.49
CA ALA A 97 -3.44 0.09 12.92
C ALA A 97 -4.64 0.47 13.80
N PHE A 98 -5.35 1.54 13.48
CA PHE A 98 -6.57 1.93 14.21
C PHE A 98 -7.68 0.90 14.09
N ALA A 99 -7.87 0.30 12.92
CA ALA A 99 -8.89 -0.73 12.72
C ALA A 99 -8.67 -1.94 13.64
N VAL A 100 -7.43 -2.43 13.70
CA VAL A 100 -7.03 -3.53 14.61
C VAL A 100 -7.14 -3.09 16.08
N ALA A 101 -6.58 -1.93 16.43
CA ALA A 101 -6.59 -1.42 17.80
C ALA A 101 -8.01 -1.25 18.35
N ASN A 102 -8.94 -0.72 17.55
CA ASN A 102 -10.34 -0.55 17.95
C ASN A 102 -11.02 -1.88 18.27
N LYS A 103 -10.76 -2.94 17.49
CA LYS A 103 -11.31 -4.28 17.77
C LYS A 103 -10.73 -4.88 19.04
N ILE A 104 -9.43 -4.72 19.29
CA ILE A 104 -8.80 -5.15 20.54
C ILE A 104 -9.38 -4.37 21.72
N ALA A 105 -9.49 -3.06 21.60
CA ALA A 105 -10.06 -2.21 22.67
C ALA A 105 -11.49 -2.59 23.03
N LEU A 106 -12.29 -3.02 22.05
CA LEU A 106 -13.66 -3.50 22.23
C LEU A 106 -13.75 -4.96 22.70
N GLY A 107 -12.64 -5.69 22.79
CA GLY A 107 -12.61 -7.11 23.15
C GLY A 107 -13.16 -8.06 22.09
N LEU A 108 -13.15 -7.63 20.82
CA LEU A 108 -13.60 -8.45 19.68
C LEU A 108 -12.51 -9.41 19.19
N ILE A 109 -11.26 -9.03 19.36
CA ILE A 109 -10.05 -9.83 19.10
C ILE A 109 -9.02 -9.54 20.18
N ASP A 110 -8.08 -10.47 20.40
CA ASP A 110 -7.03 -10.31 21.41
C ASP A 110 -5.70 -9.77 20.81
N ASN A 111 -5.50 -10.00 19.53
CA ASN A 111 -4.29 -9.58 18.80
C ASN A 111 -4.62 -9.33 17.33
N GLY A 112 -3.71 -8.70 16.61
CA GLY A 112 -3.81 -8.50 15.19
C GLY A 112 -2.55 -7.93 14.57
N ILE A 113 -2.48 -7.92 13.25
CA ILE A 113 -1.39 -7.37 12.46
C ILE A 113 -1.96 -6.24 11.59
N ALA A 114 -1.26 -5.12 11.57
CA ALA A 114 -1.60 -3.97 10.73
C ALA A 114 -0.41 -3.54 9.88
N GLY A 115 -0.63 -3.19 8.63
CA GLY A 115 0.46 -2.77 7.76
C GLY A 115 0.04 -2.30 6.39
N GLY A 116 0.95 -2.42 5.44
CA GLY A 116 0.72 -2.06 4.05
C GLY A 116 1.95 -2.22 3.20
N THR A 117 1.76 -2.07 1.92
CA THR A 117 2.79 -2.15 0.89
C THR A 117 2.45 -1.24 -0.26
N ASP A 118 3.45 -0.73 -0.96
CA ASP A 118 3.26 0.01 -2.19
C ASP A 118 4.49 -0.07 -3.09
N THR A 119 4.27 -0.02 -4.40
CA THR A 119 5.33 0.14 -5.38
C THR A 119 4.86 1.00 -6.55
N THR A 120 5.71 1.91 -6.98
CA THR A 120 5.54 2.68 -8.22
C THR A 120 6.17 1.99 -9.42
N SER A 121 6.97 0.93 -9.21
CA SER A 121 7.57 0.14 -10.28
C SER A 121 6.55 -0.75 -10.99
N ASP A 122 5.57 -1.29 -10.25
CA ASP A 122 4.42 -2.04 -10.78
C ASP A 122 3.14 -1.18 -10.69
N ALA A 123 3.16 -0.01 -11.37
CA ALA A 123 2.02 0.90 -11.33
C ALA A 123 0.79 0.31 -12.06
N PRO A 124 -0.44 0.44 -11.52
CA PRO A 124 -1.64 -0.11 -12.11
C PRO A 124 -2.10 0.71 -13.33
N ILE A 125 -1.50 0.45 -14.48
CA ILE A 125 -1.95 1.02 -15.76
C ILE A 125 -3.24 0.33 -16.16
N ALA A 126 -4.32 1.09 -16.31
CA ALA A 126 -5.65 0.60 -16.68
C ALA A 126 -6.03 0.98 -18.11
N LEU A 127 -7.11 0.38 -18.59
CA LEU A 127 -7.71 0.83 -19.84
C LEU A 127 -8.44 2.16 -19.63
N GLY A 128 -8.14 3.13 -20.46
CA GLY A 128 -8.86 4.40 -20.52
C GLY A 128 -10.32 4.20 -20.95
N ASP A 129 -11.18 5.14 -20.64
CA ASP A 129 -12.61 5.08 -20.96
C ASP A 129 -12.86 4.92 -22.47
N GLY A 130 -11.99 5.49 -23.30
CA GLY A 130 -12.04 5.38 -24.76
C GLY A 130 -11.87 3.97 -25.31
N LEU A 131 -11.28 3.06 -24.54
CA LEU A 131 -11.17 1.64 -24.90
C LEU A 131 -12.06 0.77 -24.01
N ARG A 132 -12.07 1.02 -22.71
CA ARG A 132 -12.78 0.24 -21.71
C ARG A 132 -14.29 0.16 -21.99
N LYS A 133 -14.94 1.30 -22.24
CA LYS A 133 -16.39 1.35 -22.51
C LYS A 133 -16.79 0.63 -23.80
N PRO A 134 -16.09 0.80 -24.94
CA PRO A 134 -16.30 -0.01 -26.14
C PRO A 134 -16.14 -1.52 -25.89
N LEU A 135 -15.11 -1.96 -25.16
CA LEU A 135 -14.91 -3.38 -24.86
C LEU A 135 -16.04 -3.97 -24.00
N LEU A 136 -16.52 -3.23 -23.01
CA LEU A 136 -17.68 -3.66 -22.22
C LEU A 136 -18.96 -3.78 -23.08
N ARG A 137 -19.19 -2.84 -24.00
CA ARG A 137 -20.30 -2.92 -24.98
C ARG A 137 -20.14 -4.11 -25.91
N LEU A 138 -18.91 -4.37 -26.37
CA LEU A 138 -18.60 -5.50 -27.25
C LEU A 138 -18.88 -6.84 -26.56
N GLY A 139 -18.50 -6.98 -25.27
CA GLY A 139 -18.79 -8.18 -24.46
C GLY A 139 -20.29 -8.47 -24.30
N ASN A 140 -21.12 -7.42 -24.29
CA ASN A 140 -22.57 -7.53 -24.18
C ASN A 140 -23.30 -7.60 -25.54
N ALA A 141 -22.59 -7.43 -26.67
CA ALA A 141 -23.18 -7.40 -28.01
C ALA A 141 -23.55 -8.79 -28.51
N LYS A 142 -24.82 -8.99 -28.86
CA LYS A 142 -25.38 -10.26 -29.35
C LYS A 142 -25.37 -10.38 -30.89
N THR A 143 -25.34 -9.25 -31.64
CA THR A 143 -25.38 -9.23 -33.09
C THR A 143 -24.11 -8.62 -33.66
N ALA A 144 -23.79 -8.99 -34.93
CA ALA A 144 -22.65 -8.43 -35.64
C ALA A 144 -22.76 -6.88 -35.77
N LYS A 145 -23.97 -6.36 -35.99
CA LYS A 145 -24.22 -4.91 -36.05
C LYS A 145 -23.87 -4.22 -34.74
N GLN A 146 -24.25 -4.80 -33.57
CA GLN A 146 -23.93 -4.27 -32.25
C GLN A 146 -22.42 -4.33 -31.99
N LYS A 147 -21.74 -5.41 -32.39
CA LYS A 147 -20.28 -5.55 -32.27
C LYS A 147 -19.55 -4.47 -33.06
N LEU A 148 -19.94 -4.27 -34.32
CA LEU A 148 -19.35 -3.23 -35.17
C LEU A 148 -19.59 -1.83 -34.59
N SER A 149 -20.82 -1.56 -34.14
CA SER A 149 -21.16 -0.30 -33.45
C SER A 149 -20.33 -0.06 -32.18
N ALA A 150 -20.07 -1.09 -31.39
CA ALA A 150 -19.23 -0.97 -30.21
C ALA A 150 -17.79 -0.61 -30.60
N LEU A 151 -17.20 -1.29 -31.56
CA LEU A 151 -15.85 -1.04 -32.05
C LEU A 151 -15.68 0.37 -32.66
N SER A 152 -16.69 0.89 -33.35
CA SER A 152 -16.63 2.24 -33.93
C SER A 152 -16.63 3.36 -32.89
N THR A 153 -16.90 3.06 -31.62
CA THR A 153 -16.81 4.03 -30.49
C THR A 153 -15.46 4.08 -29.81
N ILE A 154 -14.45 3.32 -30.26
CA ILE A 154 -13.10 3.37 -29.72
C ILE A 154 -12.51 4.76 -29.96
N ASN A 155 -12.03 5.39 -28.89
CA ASN A 155 -11.34 6.66 -28.96
C ASN A 155 -9.82 6.44 -28.83
N PRO A 156 -9.02 6.60 -29.90
CA PRO A 156 -7.58 6.38 -29.86
C PRO A 156 -6.79 7.32 -28.94
N LYS A 157 -7.40 8.44 -28.54
CA LYS A 157 -6.76 9.43 -27.64
C LYS A 157 -6.89 9.09 -26.17
N ASP A 158 -7.68 8.08 -25.82
CA ASP A 158 -7.96 7.70 -24.43
C ASP A 158 -8.00 6.15 -24.31
N LEU A 159 -6.87 5.52 -24.66
CA LEU A 159 -6.75 4.05 -24.62
C LEU A 159 -6.26 3.54 -23.29
N LEU A 160 -5.36 4.31 -22.60
CA LEU A 160 -4.74 3.92 -21.35
C LEU A 160 -5.01 4.98 -20.28
N ALA A 161 -5.19 4.53 -19.05
CA ALA A 161 -5.32 5.36 -17.88
C ALA A 161 -4.16 5.08 -16.91
N PHE A 162 -3.43 6.13 -16.57
CA PHE A 162 -2.32 6.07 -15.62
C PHE A 162 -2.77 6.59 -14.25
N PRO A 163 -2.17 6.10 -13.15
CA PRO A 163 -2.37 6.69 -11.83
C PRO A 163 -2.08 8.20 -11.87
N GLN A 164 -3.00 8.99 -11.33
CA GLN A 164 -2.87 10.45 -11.30
C GLN A 164 -1.94 10.86 -10.16
N ASN A 165 -0.95 11.70 -10.46
CA ASN A 165 -0.05 12.26 -9.44
C ASN A 165 -0.60 13.54 -8.78
N GLY A 166 -1.63 14.13 -9.36
CA GLY A 166 -2.28 15.34 -8.86
C GLY A 166 -3.62 15.07 -8.19
N GLU A 167 -3.98 15.86 -7.20
CA GLU A 167 -5.29 15.85 -6.58
C GLU A 167 -6.37 16.21 -7.61
N PRO A 168 -7.48 15.45 -7.72
CA PRO A 168 -8.45 15.64 -8.82
C PRO A 168 -9.12 17.02 -8.90
N ARG A 169 -9.29 17.70 -7.78
CA ARG A 169 -9.97 19.00 -7.72
C ARG A 169 -9.05 20.17 -8.00
N THR A 170 -7.85 20.14 -7.42
CA THR A 170 -6.87 21.23 -7.54
C THR A 170 -5.91 21.03 -8.70
N ARG A 171 -5.72 19.80 -9.16
CA ARG A 171 -4.71 19.37 -10.15
C ARG A 171 -3.27 19.51 -9.64
N LEU A 172 -3.07 19.89 -8.39
CA LEU A 172 -1.76 20.02 -7.78
C LEU A 172 -1.27 18.66 -7.27
N SER A 173 0.02 18.42 -7.41
CA SER A 173 0.72 17.31 -6.76
C SER A 173 0.85 17.57 -5.26
N MET A 174 1.19 16.52 -4.50
CA MET A 174 1.44 16.67 -3.06
C MET A 174 2.62 17.60 -2.76
N GLY A 175 3.65 17.62 -3.62
CA GLY A 175 4.76 18.56 -3.50
C GLY A 175 4.33 20.01 -3.69
N GLU A 176 3.47 20.30 -4.66
CA GLU A 176 2.91 21.64 -4.87
C GLU A 176 2.00 22.08 -3.72
N HIS A 177 1.16 21.20 -3.19
CA HIS A 177 0.40 21.47 -1.96
C HIS A 177 1.31 21.76 -0.77
N GLN A 178 2.39 20.99 -0.61
CA GLN A 178 3.36 21.22 0.47
C GLN A 178 4.10 22.56 0.31
N ALA A 179 4.41 22.97 -0.91
CA ALA A 179 5.00 24.27 -1.15
C ALA A 179 4.06 25.43 -0.74
N ILE A 180 2.76 25.31 -1.03
CA ILE A 180 1.74 26.27 -0.58
C ILE A 180 1.70 26.31 0.95
N THR A 181 1.63 25.15 1.61
CA THR A 181 1.62 25.06 3.08
C THR A 181 2.88 25.69 3.70
N ALA A 182 4.05 25.45 3.12
CA ALA A 182 5.29 26.07 3.59
C ALA A 182 5.25 27.59 3.52
N LEU A 183 4.67 28.15 2.44
CA LEU A 183 4.48 29.60 2.31
C LEU A 183 3.47 30.15 3.33
N GLU A 184 2.32 29.50 3.49
CA GLU A 184 1.26 29.92 4.43
C GLU A 184 1.74 29.90 5.88
N TRP A 185 2.57 28.94 6.25
CA TRP A 185 3.12 28.78 7.59
C TRP A 185 4.45 29.50 7.80
N ASN A 186 4.95 30.20 6.79
CA ASN A 186 6.21 30.92 6.82
C ASN A 186 7.41 30.03 7.19
N ILE A 187 7.42 28.78 6.72
CA ILE A 187 8.53 27.86 6.92
C ILE A 187 9.67 28.26 5.99
N SER A 188 10.83 28.63 6.55
CA SER A 188 11.96 29.08 5.77
C SER A 188 12.60 27.94 4.96
N ARG A 189 13.35 28.29 3.91
CA ARG A 189 14.14 27.31 3.16
C ARG A 189 15.18 26.64 4.05
N THR A 190 15.79 27.37 4.97
CA THR A 190 16.78 26.87 5.91
C THR A 190 16.19 25.79 6.81
N ASP A 191 14.99 26.00 7.38
CA ASP A 191 14.32 25.00 8.21
C ASP A 191 14.02 23.70 7.46
N GLN A 192 13.63 23.83 6.16
CA GLN A 192 13.36 22.66 5.30
C GLN A 192 14.65 21.87 5.00
N ASP A 193 15.74 22.57 4.69
CA ASP A 193 17.03 21.95 4.40
C ASP A 193 17.63 21.30 5.66
N GLU A 194 17.53 21.96 6.82
CA GLU A 194 17.98 21.42 8.10
C GLU A 194 17.20 20.15 8.50
N LEU A 195 15.87 20.14 8.32
CA LEU A 195 15.05 18.95 8.55
C LEU A 195 15.51 17.79 7.66
N ALA A 196 15.72 18.04 6.38
CA ALA A 196 16.17 17.03 5.42
C ALA A 196 17.58 16.50 5.78
N TYR A 197 18.50 17.40 6.09
CA TYR A 197 19.85 17.05 6.50
C TYR A 197 19.86 16.17 7.78
N ASN A 198 19.15 16.58 8.81
CA ASN A 198 19.06 15.84 10.07
C ASN A 198 18.40 14.48 9.85
N SER A 199 17.38 14.37 9.01
CA SER A 199 16.75 13.10 8.65
C SER A 199 17.73 12.11 8.02
N HIS A 200 18.58 12.56 7.10
CA HIS A 200 19.63 11.72 6.49
C HIS A 200 20.70 11.31 7.49
N GLN A 201 21.16 12.25 8.33
CA GLN A 201 22.18 11.96 9.36
C GLN A 201 21.65 10.93 10.38
N ASN A 202 20.43 11.12 10.87
CA ASN A 202 19.80 10.20 11.81
C ASN A 202 19.62 8.79 11.22
N LEU A 203 19.26 8.69 9.94
CA LEU A 203 19.13 7.41 9.25
C LEU A 203 20.48 6.70 9.12
N ALA A 204 21.54 7.41 8.71
CA ALA A 204 22.90 6.86 8.62
C ALA A 204 23.37 6.33 9.99
N GLN A 205 23.22 7.11 11.05
CA GLN A 205 23.56 6.72 12.41
C GLN A 205 22.75 5.51 12.88
N ALA A 206 21.46 5.42 12.54
CA ALA A 206 20.61 4.29 12.88
C ALA A 206 21.10 2.99 12.22
N TYR A 207 21.55 3.04 10.97
CA TYR A 207 22.16 1.90 10.31
C TYR A 207 23.50 1.52 10.95
N GLU A 208 24.39 2.49 11.21
CA GLU A 208 25.69 2.25 11.85
C GLU A 208 25.57 1.65 13.25
N SER A 209 24.54 2.04 14.01
CA SER A 209 24.28 1.52 15.36
C SER A 209 23.56 0.18 15.43
N GLY A 210 23.20 -0.41 14.28
CA GLY A 210 22.44 -1.66 14.21
C GLY A 210 20.96 -1.53 14.62
N PHE A 211 20.41 -0.32 14.65
CA PHE A 211 19.01 -0.10 15.06
C PHE A 211 18.00 -0.88 14.19
N PHE A 212 18.34 -1.17 12.95
CA PHE A 212 17.46 -1.87 12.01
C PHE A 212 17.71 -3.37 11.92
N ASP A 213 18.72 -3.94 12.61
CA ASP A 213 19.17 -5.31 12.40
C ASP A 213 18.08 -6.35 12.67
N ASP A 214 17.21 -6.10 13.64
CA ASP A 214 16.10 -6.96 14.00
C ASP A 214 14.76 -6.54 13.36
N LEU A 215 14.71 -5.40 12.67
CA LEU A 215 13.49 -4.84 12.07
C LEU A 215 13.34 -5.17 10.59
N ILE A 216 14.46 -5.29 9.87
CA ILE A 216 14.47 -5.41 8.42
C ILE A 216 14.70 -6.87 8.00
N THR A 217 13.72 -7.44 7.29
CA THR A 217 13.87 -8.73 6.62
C THR A 217 14.51 -8.51 5.24
N PRO A 218 15.63 -9.18 4.93
CA PRO A 218 16.23 -9.12 3.59
C PRO A 218 15.22 -9.53 2.50
N TYR A 219 15.20 -8.81 1.38
CA TYR A 219 14.31 -9.08 0.27
C TYR A 219 14.98 -8.71 -1.06
N LYS A 220 15.13 -9.68 -1.96
CA LYS A 220 15.70 -9.53 -3.33
C LYS A 220 16.97 -8.66 -3.41
N GLY A 221 17.83 -8.73 -2.40
CA GLY A 221 19.11 -8.03 -2.36
C GLY A 221 20.27 -8.96 -2.55
#